data_03996f6d0aeb059fa1d9c8bbd37b924a
#
_entry.id   03996f6d0aeb059fa1d9c8bbd37b924a
#
_cell.length_a   1.000
_cell.length_b   1.000
_cell.length_c   1.000
_cell.angle_alpha   90.00
_cell.angle_beta   90.00
_cell.angle_gamma   90.00
#
_symmetry.space_group_name_H-M   'P 1'
#
loop_
_entity.id
_entity.type
_entity.pdbx_description
1 polymer ?
#
loop_
_entity_poly.entity_id
_entity_poly.type
_entity_poly.pdbx_seq_one_letter_code
_entity_poly.pdbx_strand_id
1 'polypeptide(L)'
;MKEKKKITIMSIVIALLSISLSVLIYLCFFADKYLTDLGYTKQQVKLIHQYQLEDEIKEYNQSLIYALNSEDFNEKNIHYYLLFNSQIDYTDSINKLSELYSISELKEILTILDYDQTVELVDYDKISNIANFKKLIDKQYTVKDSVSLTNTLAEDALEKFLTLPTLEDPTVFTSLLDKGYDVDTIISLYDKVGAETFSKLSNFKYFSSLSEMLEDSSFNFSLLARYLMYMDDQGVSVGSAIYHVSSNDDFIEDPDFSSFYDNINEVTDTSLTVLVNKSNKLSENYVPDNLEEVSADYRNSMQSLQKEAIEAFIKMSDDCYAAVDRRILVYSGYRSYEAEESLYNDYIAASGDGDSSKVDSFADRAGHSEHQTGLAIDVCQKSYSYNEFDECLSSDWMYEHCYEYGYILRYPSSRAFLTGHYFTSYHYRYVGVEVAKLIQQYNWTLEEYDYLFD
;
A
#
# COMPACT_ATOMS: atom_id res chain seq x y z
N MET A 1 57.45 76.59 -17.19
CA MET A 1 56.12 76.24 -17.82
C MET A 1 55.77 74.77 -17.63
N LYS A 2 56.65 73.78 -17.74
CA LYS A 2 56.33 72.36 -17.57
C LYS A 2 55.92 71.99 -16.13
N GLU A 3 56.52 72.59 -15.06
CA GLU A 3 56.15 72.28 -13.67
C GLU A 3 54.77 72.85 -13.29
N LYS A 4 54.42 74.07 -13.72
CA LYS A 4 53.07 74.59 -13.45
C LYS A 4 51.97 73.74 -14.09
N LYS A 5 52.16 73.15 -15.28
CA LYS A 5 51.23 72.28 -15.93
C LYS A 5 51.12 70.90 -15.16
N LYS A 6 52.23 70.39 -14.61
CA LYS A 6 52.19 69.17 -13.75
C LYS A 6 51.40 69.40 -12.46
N ILE A 7 51.60 70.52 -11.80
CA ILE A 7 50.89 70.89 -10.57
C ILE A 7 49.36 71.03 -10.88
N THR A 8 48.98 71.67 -11.99
CA THR A 8 47.60 71.86 -12.36
C THR A 8 46.92 70.53 -12.71
N ILE A 9 47.61 69.65 -13.42
CA ILE A 9 47.08 68.30 -13.73
C ILE A 9 46.91 67.49 -12.46
N MET A 10 47.89 67.55 -11.55
CA MET A 10 47.83 66.83 -10.27
C MET A 10 46.70 67.31 -9.40
N SER A 11 46.48 68.67 -9.36
CA SER A 11 45.35 69.24 -8.64
C SER A 11 43.99 68.87 -9.19
N ILE A 12 43.88 68.77 -10.52
CA ILE A 12 42.66 68.30 -11.19
C ILE A 12 42.39 66.79 -10.90
N VAL A 13 43.45 65.98 -10.92
CA VAL A 13 43.33 64.53 -10.58
C VAL A 13 42.94 64.37 -9.12
N ILE A 14 43.53 65.11 -8.19
CA ILE A 14 43.16 65.11 -6.75
C ILE A 14 41.68 65.54 -6.59
N ALA A 15 41.27 66.60 -7.27
CA ALA A 15 39.90 67.09 -7.19
C ALA A 15 38.91 66.05 -7.76
N LEU A 16 39.21 65.36 -8.88
CA LEU A 16 38.41 64.30 -9.44
C LEU A 16 38.34 63.06 -8.52
N LEU A 17 39.48 62.72 -7.90
CA LEU A 17 39.51 61.64 -6.93
C LEU A 17 38.73 61.95 -5.67
N SER A 18 38.76 63.19 -5.19
CA SER A 18 37.98 63.63 -4.03
C SER A 18 36.47 63.69 -4.32
N ILE A 19 36.11 64.13 -5.51
CA ILE A 19 34.69 64.07 -6.00
C ILE A 19 34.22 62.65 -6.10
N SER A 20 35.00 61.80 -6.75
CA SER A 20 34.64 60.38 -6.86
C SER A 20 34.54 59.67 -5.50
N LEU A 21 35.44 59.97 -4.57
CA LEU A 21 35.38 59.48 -3.20
C LEU A 21 34.14 59.99 -2.43
N SER A 22 33.83 61.32 -2.59
CA SER A 22 32.60 61.85 -2.01
C SER A 22 31.32 61.27 -2.55
N VAL A 23 31.28 61.00 -3.86
CA VAL A 23 30.15 60.32 -4.50
C VAL A 23 30.07 58.88 -4.00
N LEU A 24 31.18 58.18 -3.86
CA LEU A 24 31.22 56.81 -3.32
C LEU A 24 30.73 56.78 -1.86
N ILE A 25 31.20 57.69 -1.02
CA ILE A 25 30.74 57.82 0.39
C ILE A 25 29.26 58.14 0.46
N TYR A 26 28.76 59.00 -0.42
CA TYR A 26 27.33 59.33 -0.52
C TYR A 26 26.49 58.13 -0.94
N LEU A 27 26.94 57.38 -1.92
CA LEU A 27 26.24 56.16 -2.38
C LEU A 27 26.25 55.10 -1.28
N CYS A 28 27.36 54.86 -0.58
CA CYS A 28 27.41 53.94 0.57
C CYS A 28 26.47 54.39 1.69
N PHE A 29 26.43 55.69 2.03
CA PHE A 29 25.52 56.20 3.04
C PHE A 29 24.04 56.04 2.68
N PHE A 30 23.70 56.20 1.39
CA PHE A 30 22.35 55.95 0.91
C PHE A 30 22.01 54.46 0.95
N ALA A 31 22.93 53.54 0.60
CA ALA A 31 22.74 52.13 0.71
C ALA A 31 22.53 51.67 2.16
N ASP A 32 23.38 52.16 3.10
CA ASP A 32 23.21 51.89 4.52
C ASP A 32 21.87 52.39 5.07
N LYS A 33 21.46 53.59 4.66
CA LYS A 33 20.17 54.14 5.05
C LYS A 33 19.02 53.34 4.49
N TYR A 34 19.09 52.95 3.23
CA TYR A 34 18.06 52.13 2.56
C TYR A 34 17.88 50.79 3.28
N LEU A 35 18.95 50.06 3.53
CA LEU A 35 18.88 48.77 4.25
C LEU A 35 18.39 48.94 5.70
N THR A 36 18.78 49.99 6.37
CA THR A 36 18.31 50.31 7.74
C THR A 36 16.80 50.65 7.71
N ASP A 37 16.34 51.39 6.72
CA ASP A 37 14.91 51.74 6.51
C ASP A 37 14.07 50.50 6.18
N LEU A 38 14.66 49.48 5.56
CA LEU A 38 14.04 48.15 5.38
C LEU A 38 13.93 47.32 6.67
N GLY A 39 14.68 47.67 7.75
CA GLY A 39 14.63 47.01 9.04
C GLY A 39 15.90 46.25 9.45
N TYR A 40 16.95 46.23 8.61
CA TYR A 40 18.21 45.58 8.96
C TYR A 40 18.97 46.32 10.03
N THR A 41 19.55 45.61 11.00
CA THR A 41 20.44 46.16 12.00
C THR A 41 21.77 46.57 11.38
N LYS A 42 22.52 47.50 12.04
CA LYS A 42 23.83 47.92 11.57
C LYS A 42 24.83 46.79 11.39
N GLN A 43 24.72 45.72 12.18
CA GLN A 43 25.59 44.57 12.05
C GLN A 43 25.23 43.77 10.79
N GLN A 44 23.96 43.60 10.52
CA GLN A 44 23.45 42.91 9.31
C GLN A 44 23.78 43.71 8.05
N VAL A 45 23.61 45.02 8.07
CA VAL A 45 24.02 45.90 6.96
C VAL A 45 25.51 45.71 6.63
N LYS A 46 26.37 45.60 7.65
CA LYS A 46 27.78 45.35 7.45
C LYS A 46 28.07 44.02 6.76
N LEU A 47 27.33 42.94 7.11
CA LEU A 47 27.42 41.65 6.48
C LEU A 47 26.89 41.69 5.04
N ILE A 48 25.79 42.38 4.81
CA ILE A 48 25.21 42.58 3.48
C ILE A 48 26.25 43.26 2.54
N HIS A 49 26.93 44.29 3.00
CA HIS A 49 28.02 44.91 2.24
C HIS A 49 29.22 44.01 2.03
N GLN A 50 29.60 43.24 3.07
CA GLN A 50 30.69 42.26 2.96
C GLN A 50 30.42 41.23 1.82
N TYR A 51 29.18 40.84 1.65
CA TYR A 51 28.78 39.87 0.62
C TYR A 51 28.19 40.51 -0.64
N GLN A 52 28.21 41.83 -0.77
CA GLN A 52 27.80 42.61 -1.96
C GLN A 52 26.34 42.35 -2.38
N LEU A 53 25.42 42.31 -1.42
CA LEU A 53 24.00 41.95 -1.62
C LEU A 53 23.07 43.17 -1.75
N GLU A 54 23.57 44.39 -1.71
CA GLU A 54 22.78 45.63 -1.65
C GLU A 54 21.81 45.80 -2.80
N ASP A 55 22.22 45.37 -4.00
CA ASP A 55 21.40 45.49 -5.20
C ASP A 55 20.37 44.37 -5.34
N GLU A 56 20.53 43.28 -4.57
CA GLU A 56 19.64 42.10 -4.63
C GLU A 56 18.51 42.19 -3.61
N ILE A 57 18.72 42.91 -2.50
CA ILE A 57 17.77 43.05 -1.41
C ILE A 57 16.81 44.21 -1.70
N LYS A 58 15.60 43.90 -2.14
CA LYS A 58 14.54 44.87 -2.42
C LYS A 58 13.57 45.04 -1.26
N GLU A 59 13.51 44.08 -0.37
CA GLU A 59 12.63 44.03 0.79
C GLU A 59 13.36 43.36 1.96
N TYR A 60 12.79 43.47 3.17
CA TYR A 60 13.32 42.75 4.33
C TYR A 60 13.17 41.25 4.14
N ASN A 61 14.28 40.51 4.15
CA ASN A 61 14.29 39.06 3.96
C ASN A 61 14.61 38.35 5.26
N GLN A 62 13.61 37.71 5.86
CA GLN A 62 13.74 37.07 7.17
C GLN A 62 14.61 35.80 7.08
N SER A 63 14.54 35.04 6.01
CA SER A 63 15.36 33.83 5.85
C SER A 63 16.84 34.15 5.72
N LEU A 64 17.21 35.25 5.05
CA LEU A 64 18.58 35.75 5.04
C LEU A 64 19.04 36.12 6.44
N ILE A 65 18.19 36.72 7.26
CA ILE A 65 18.52 37.10 8.64
C ILE A 65 18.78 35.87 9.50
N TYR A 66 17.95 34.82 9.38
CA TYR A 66 18.19 33.56 10.08
C TYR A 66 19.52 32.96 9.66
N ALA A 67 19.80 32.86 8.38
CA ALA A 67 21.06 32.34 7.88
C ALA A 67 22.28 33.13 8.40
N LEU A 68 22.27 34.49 8.30
CA LEU A 68 23.38 35.31 8.77
C LEU A 68 23.66 35.22 10.29
N ASN A 69 22.69 34.75 11.07
CA ASN A 69 22.84 34.54 12.51
C ASN A 69 23.05 33.07 12.88
N SER A 70 23.01 32.15 11.92
CA SER A 70 23.17 30.70 12.12
C SER A 70 24.65 30.29 12.14
N GLU A 71 24.98 29.26 12.93
CA GLU A 71 26.27 28.58 12.86
C GLU A 71 26.43 27.79 11.55
N ASP A 72 25.31 27.42 10.91
CA ASP A 72 25.26 26.70 9.64
C ASP A 72 25.32 27.64 8.43
N PHE A 73 25.58 28.92 8.60
CA PHE A 73 25.67 29.90 7.52
C PHE A 73 26.70 29.48 6.47
N ASN A 74 26.26 29.32 5.23
CA ASN A 74 27.10 29.02 4.09
C ASN A 74 27.10 30.19 3.09
N GLU A 75 28.23 30.91 3.00
CA GLU A 75 28.39 32.05 2.10
C GLU A 75 28.04 31.75 0.65
N LYS A 76 28.32 30.51 0.17
CA LYS A 76 28.01 30.07 -1.21
C LYS A 76 26.51 29.98 -1.48
N ASN A 77 25.71 29.89 -0.41
CA ASN A 77 24.26 29.68 -0.49
C ASN A 77 23.44 30.95 -0.30
N ILE A 78 24.09 32.12 -0.28
CA ILE A 78 23.41 33.43 -0.04
C ILE A 78 22.23 33.62 -1.01
N HIS A 79 22.43 33.36 -2.31
CA HIS A 79 21.36 33.50 -3.30
C HIS A 79 20.20 32.50 -3.11
N TYR A 80 20.45 31.35 -2.46
CA TYR A 80 19.41 30.39 -2.09
C TYR A 80 18.59 30.93 -0.91
N TYR A 81 19.22 31.53 0.13
CA TYR A 81 18.49 32.14 1.24
C TYR A 81 17.55 33.27 0.76
N LEU A 82 17.96 34.01 -0.25
CA LEU A 82 17.17 35.11 -0.83
C LEU A 82 15.93 34.61 -1.63
N LEU A 83 15.86 33.34 -1.99
CA LEU A 83 14.68 32.77 -2.64
C LEU A 83 13.52 32.57 -1.66
N PHE A 84 13.83 32.47 -0.36
CA PHE A 84 12.85 32.29 0.69
C PHE A 84 12.67 33.60 1.46
N ASN A 85 11.48 33.85 1.95
CA ASN A 85 11.19 34.92 2.88
C ASN A 85 10.21 34.44 3.94
N SER A 86 10.62 33.45 4.72
CA SER A 86 9.80 32.75 5.70
C SER A 86 10.01 33.30 7.11
N GLN A 87 8.97 33.22 7.93
CA GLN A 87 9.06 33.45 9.39
C GLN A 87 9.65 32.24 10.15
N ILE A 88 9.85 31.12 9.45
CA ILE A 88 10.48 29.90 9.97
C ILE A 88 11.94 29.89 9.52
N ASP A 89 12.83 29.43 10.39
CA ASP A 89 14.24 29.23 10.05
C ASP A 89 14.43 27.92 9.28
N TYR A 90 14.68 28.03 7.98
CA TYR A 90 14.98 26.92 7.10
C TYR A 90 16.44 26.84 6.67
N THR A 91 17.37 27.47 7.40
CA THR A 91 18.79 27.61 7.02
C THR A 91 19.42 26.25 6.67
N ASP A 92 19.25 25.24 7.51
CA ASP A 92 19.77 23.86 7.24
C ASP A 92 19.12 23.22 6.00
N SER A 93 17.81 23.30 5.89
CA SER A 93 17.08 22.76 4.74
C SER A 93 17.47 23.44 3.42
N ILE A 94 17.63 24.77 3.43
CA ILE A 94 18.08 25.52 2.25
C ILE A 94 19.50 25.13 1.85
N ASN A 95 20.39 24.86 2.81
CA ASN A 95 21.72 24.35 2.53
C ASN A 95 21.66 22.99 1.81
N LYS A 96 20.86 22.06 2.30
CA LYS A 96 20.65 20.76 1.66
C LYS A 96 20.02 20.88 0.27
N LEU A 97 19.00 21.74 0.10
CA LEU A 97 18.39 22.00 -1.21
C LEU A 97 19.40 22.55 -2.23
N SER A 98 20.37 23.38 -1.78
CA SER A 98 21.41 23.93 -2.66
C SER A 98 22.37 22.88 -3.20
N GLU A 99 22.46 21.71 -2.55
CA GLU A 99 23.25 20.56 -3.03
C GLU A 99 22.50 19.76 -4.11
N LEU A 100 21.16 19.78 -4.05
CA LEU A 100 20.29 19.02 -4.96
C LEU A 100 19.88 19.84 -6.20
N TYR A 101 19.55 21.12 -6.01
CA TYR A 101 18.94 21.96 -7.02
C TYR A 101 19.73 23.24 -7.29
N SER A 102 19.79 23.65 -8.54
CA SER A 102 20.26 24.98 -8.93
C SER A 102 19.24 26.05 -8.51
N ILE A 103 19.69 27.31 -8.46
CA ILE A 103 18.81 28.48 -8.20
C ILE A 103 17.65 28.55 -9.20
N SER A 104 17.91 28.19 -10.48
CA SER A 104 16.87 28.22 -11.51
C SER A 104 15.81 27.14 -11.27
N GLU A 105 16.23 25.93 -10.91
CA GLU A 105 15.31 24.82 -10.57
C GLU A 105 14.48 25.16 -9.32
N LEU A 106 15.10 25.70 -8.26
CA LEU A 106 14.36 26.11 -7.07
C LEU A 106 13.39 27.25 -7.31
N LYS A 107 13.74 28.22 -8.16
CA LYS A 107 12.78 29.25 -8.57
C LYS A 107 11.56 28.69 -9.27
N GLU A 108 11.75 27.68 -10.11
CA GLU A 108 10.64 26.99 -10.80
C GLU A 108 9.81 26.19 -9.79
N ILE A 109 10.45 25.42 -8.89
CA ILE A 109 9.80 24.64 -7.83
C ILE A 109 8.96 25.56 -6.93
N LEU A 110 9.46 26.72 -6.53
CA LEU A 110 8.74 27.71 -5.72
C LEU A 110 7.54 28.37 -6.44
N THR A 111 7.37 28.14 -7.73
CA THR A 111 6.12 28.48 -8.43
C THR A 111 5.05 27.41 -8.30
N ILE A 112 5.44 26.22 -7.84
CA ILE A 112 4.60 25.01 -7.77
C ILE A 112 4.24 24.72 -6.32
N LEU A 113 5.23 24.84 -5.41
CA LEU A 113 5.14 24.50 -3.98
C LEU A 113 5.28 25.77 -3.14
N ASP A 114 4.70 25.78 -1.95
CA ASP A 114 5.03 26.75 -0.91
C ASP A 114 6.40 26.43 -0.25
N TYR A 115 6.81 27.26 0.72
CA TYR A 115 8.11 27.07 1.39
C TYR A 115 8.17 25.79 2.21
N ASP A 116 7.10 25.43 2.93
CA ASP A 116 7.05 24.24 3.77
C ASP A 116 7.17 22.98 2.91
N GLN A 117 6.39 22.90 1.84
CA GLN A 117 6.46 21.82 0.87
C GLN A 117 7.79 21.74 0.13
N THR A 118 8.41 22.91 -0.16
CA THR A 118 9.70 22.96 -0.84
C THR A 118 10.82 22.40 0.04
N VAL A 119 10.80 22.68 1.34
CA VAL A 119 11.83 22.15 2.26
C VAL A 119 11.67 20.65 2.54
N GLU A 120 10.50 20.06 2.35
CA GLU A 120 10.31 18.60 2.41
C GLU A 120 11.14 17.86 1.34
N LEU A 121 11.49 18.53 0.24
CA LEU A 121 12.29 17.91 -0.83
C LEU A 121 13.69 17.46 -0.39
N VAL A 122 14.18 17.90 0.78
CA VAL A 122 15.46 17.42 1.34
C VAL A 122 15.42 15.96 1.76
N ASP A 123 14.23 15.43 1.97
CA ASP A 123 13.98 14.04 2.39
C ASP A 123 13.75 13.08 1.21
N TYR A 124 13.76 13.62 -0.02
CA TYR A 124 13.50 12.85 -1.24
C TYR A 124 14.65 12.96 -2.24
N ASP A 125 14.65 12.05 -3.21
CA ASP A 125 15.57 12.14 -4.35
C ASP A 125 15.30 13.40 -5.18
N LYS A 126 16.34 13.91 -5.86
CA LYS A 126 16.19 15.04 -6.77
C LYS A 126 15.12 14.76 -7.83
N ILE A 127 14.21 15.72 -8.02
CA ILE A 127 13.20 15.67 -9.09
C ILE A 127 13.90 15.61 -10.45
N SER A 128 13.65 14.55 -11.21
CA SER A 128 14.26 14.33 -12.52
C SER A 128 13.70 15.25 -13.61
N ASN A 129 12.43 15.64 -13.49
CA ASN A 129 11.71 16.52 -14.43
C ASN A 129 10.66 17.36 -13.71
N ILE A 130 10.97 18.67 -13.52
CA ILE A 130 10.08 19.61 -12.79
C ILE A 130 8.74 19.81 -13.50
N ALA A 131 8.71 19.79 -14.83
CA ALA A 131 7.46 19.96 -15.57
C ALA A 131 6.50 18.77 -15.37
N ASN A 132 7.03 17.56 -15.31
CA ASN A 132 6.27 16.36 -15.02
C ASN A 132 5.82 16.31 -13.55
N PHE A 133 6.71 16.70 -12.64
CA PHE A 133 6.39 16.88 -11.21
C PHE A 133 5.20 17.85 -11.04
N LYS A 134 5.23 18.99 -11.75
CA LYS A 134 4.12 19.96 -11.74
C LYS A 134 2.79 19.33 -12.13
N LYS A 135 2.75 18.52 -13.21
CA LYS A 135 1.53 17.82 -13.66
C LYS A 135 0.92 16.95 -12.57
N LEU A 136 1.76 16.31 -11.74
CA LEU A 136 1.33 15.46 -10.63
C LEU A 136 0.81 16.29 -9.45
N ILE A 137 1.50 17.38 -9.08
CA ILE A 137 1.01 18.31 -8.04
C ILE A 137 -0.32 18.94 -8.47
N ASP A 138 -0.46 19.37 -9.73
CA ASP A 138 -1.72 19.90 -10.27
C ASP A 138 -2.84 18.85 -10.21
N LYS A 139 -2.51 17.56 -10.22
CA LYS A 139 -3.42 16.44 -10.04
C LYS A 139 -3.66 16.06 -8.57
N GLN A 140 -3.11 16.84 -7.62
CA GLN A 140 -3.29 16.70 -6.17
C GLN A 140 -2.59 15.48 -5.54
N TYR A 141 -1.55 14.94 -6.19
CA TYR A 141 -0.66 14.00 -5.51
C TYR A 141 0.22 14.72 -4.47
N THR A 142 0.62 14.02 -3.43
CA THR A 142 1.56 14.54 -2.42
C THR A 142 2.92 14.87 -3.04
N VAL A 143 3.72 15.69 -2.36
CA VAL A 143 5.12 15.97 -2.79
C VAL A 143 5.89 14.66 -2.93
N LYS A 144 5.79 13.78 -1.95
CA LYS A 144 6.43 12.46 -1.93
C LYS A 144 6.06 11.62 -3.16
N ASP A 145 4.76 11.45 -3.41
CA ASP A 145 4.28 10.62 -4.51
C ASP A 145 4.65 11.23 -5.87
N SER A 146 4.60 12.57 -5.97
CA SER A 146 4.96 13.29 -7.19
C SER A 146 6.46 13.15 -7.52
N VAL A 147 7.34 13.18 -6.51
CA VAL A 147 8.77 12.90 -6.70
C VAL A 147 8.98 11.46 -7.13
N SER A 148 8.38 10.50 -6.43
CA SER A 148 8.49 9.08 -6.73
C SER A 148 8.03 8.76 -8.16
N LEU A 149 6.83 9.17 -8.52
CA LEU A 149 6.26 8.93 -9.85
C LEU A 149 7.07 9.61 -10.97
N THR A 150 7.53 10.86 -10.75
CA THR A 150 8.35 11.57 -11.74
C THR A 150 9.68 10.86 -11.98
N ASN A 151 10.26 10.29 -10.94
CA ASN A 151 11.56 9.62 -11.03
C ASN A 151 11.46 8.17 -11.52
N THR A 152 10.30 7.53 -11.38
CA THR A 152 10.06 6.16 -11.79
C THR A 152 9.53 6.05 -13.22
N LEU A 153 8.61 6.94 -13.61
CA LEU A 153 7.91 6.85 -14.88
C LEU A 153 8.66 7.60 -16.00
N ALA A 154 8.89 6.92 -17.14
CA ALA A 154 9.28 7.57 -18.36
C ALA A 154 8.15 8.54 -18.83
N GLU A 155 8.46 9.51 -19.68
CA GLU A 155 7.53 10.58 -20.06
C GLU A 155 6.23 10.05 -20.70
N ASP A 156 6.33 9.08 -21.60
CA ASP A 156 5.19 8.42 -22.24
C ASP A 156 4.34 7.61 -21.26
N ALA A 157 4.98 6.94 -20.32
CA ALA A 157 4.33 6.21 -19.22
C ALA A 157 3.58 7.16 -18.29
N LEU A 158 4.21 8.27 -17.93
CA LEU A 158 3.58 9.30 -17.10
C LEU A 158 2.37 9.93 -17.78
N GLU A 159 2.45 10.23 -19.08
CA GLU A 159 1.29 10.77 -19.82
C GLU A 159 0.11 9.81 -19.78
N LYS A 160 0.34 8.52 -19.95
CA LYS A 160 -0.69 7.49 -19.83
C LYS A 160 -1.22 7.38 -18.39
N PHE A 161 -0.33 7.34 -17.39
CA PHE A 161 -0.71 7.35 -15.98
C PHE A 161 -1.63 8.53 -15.63
N LEU A 162 -1.33 9.72 -16.17
CA LEU A 162 -2.13 10.94 -15.94
C LEU A 162 -3.53 10.88 -16.56
N THR A 163 -3.85 9.91 -17.42
CA THR A 163 -5.22 9.68 -17.91
C THR A 163 -6.11 9.04 -16.84
N LEU A 164 -5.55 8.29 -15.90
CA LEU A 164 -6.29 7.72 -14.80
C LEU A 164 -6.85 8.83 -13.88
N PRO A 165 -7.95 8.60 -13.16
CA PRO A 165 -8.32 9.43 -12.01
C PRO A 165 -7.17 9.50 -11.00
N THR A 166 -7.19 10.49 -10.11
CA THR A 166 -6.20 10.55 -9.02
C THR A 166 -6.35 9.30 -8.15
N LEU A 167 -5.28 8.50 -8.09
CA LEU A 167 -5.25 7.29 -7.26
C LEU A 167 -5.04 7.69 -5.80
N GLU A 168 -5.76 7.08 -4.89
CA GLU A 168 -5.59 7.28 -3.44
C GLU A 168 -4.21 6.80 -2.99
N ASP A 169 -3.77 5.66 -3.54
CA ASP A 169 -2.42 5.12 -3.35
C ASP A 169 -1.76 4.81 -4.70
N PRO A 170 -0.92 5.72 -5.22
CA PRO A 170 -0.24 5.51 -6.50
C PRO A 170 0.89 4.47 -6.42
N THR A 171 1.28 4.01 -5.21
CA THR A 171 2.34 3.00 -5.06
C THR A 171 1.90 1.65 -5.61
N VAL A 172 0.61 1.38 -5.68
CA VAL A 172 0.07 0.18 -6.35
C VAL A 172 0.49 0.15 -7.82
N PHE A 173 0.38 1.29 -8.52
CA PHE A 173 0.77 1.39 -9.93
C PHE A 173 2.26 1.10 -10.13
N THR A 174 3.12 1.71 -9.33
CA THR A 174 4.57 1.48 -9.40
C THR A 174 4.95 0.06 -8.98
N SER A 175 4.28 -0.52 -7.99
CA SER A 175 4.47 -1.91 -7.58
C SER A 175 4.16 -2.91 -8.72
N LEU A 176 3.10 -2.67 -9.48
CA LEU A 176 2.77 -3.51 -10.64
C LEU A 176 3.79 -3.36 -11.77
N LEU A 177 4.33 -2.14 -12.01
CA LEU A 177 5.44 -1.93 -12.93
C LEU A 177 6.69 -2.70 -12.51
N ASP A 178 7.06 -2.64 -11.23
CA ASP A 178 8.24 -3.34 -10.67
C ASP A 178 8.11 -4.85 -10.80
N LYS A 179 6.89 -5.39 -10.78
CA LYS A 179 6.62 -6.80 -11.03
C LYS A 179 6.71 -7.21 -12.50
N GLY A 180 6.75 -6.24 -13.42
CA GLY A 180 6.98 -6.47 -14.85
C GLY A 180 5.78 -6.20 -15.76
N TYR A 181 4.67 -5.69 -15.24
CA TYR A 181 3.55 -5.24 -16.07
C TYR A 181 3.92 -3.97 -16.83
N ASP A 182 3.49 -3.87 -18.08
CA ASP A 182 3.56 -2.62 -18.82
C ASP A 182 2.40 -1.68 -18.45
N VAL A 183 2.57 -0.39 -18.78
CA VAL A 183 1.62 0.67 -18.42
C VAL A 183 0.24 0.42 -19.00
N ASP A 184 0.15 -0.06 -20.24
CA ASP A 184 -1.14 -0.28 -20.91
C ASP A 184 -1.90 -1.42 -20.24
N THR A 185 -1.21 -2.49 -19.85
CA THR A 185 -1.79 -3.60 -19.08
C THR A 185 -2.32 -3.12 -17.73
N ILE A 186 -1.56 -2.27 -17.00
CA ILE A 186 -1.99 -1.75 -15.70
C ILE A 186 -3.23 -0.86 -15.85
N ILE A 187 -3.28 0.00 -16.86
CA ILE A 187 -4.45 0.84 -17.13
C ILE A 187 -5.66 -0.01 -17.48
N SER A 188 -5.50 -1.00 -18.36
CA SER A 188 -6.57 -1.93 -18.71
C SER A 188 -7.07 -2.72 -17.51
N LEU A 189 -6.17 -3.10 -16.60
CA LEU A 189 -6.53 -3.75 -15.33
C LEU A 189 -7.34 -2.78 -14.45
N TYR A 190 -6.89 -1.53 -14.30
CA TYR A 190 -7.65 -0.51 -13.57
C TYR A 190 -9.07 -0.33 -14.13
N ASP A 191 -9.19 -0.19 -15.44
CA ASP A 191 -10.50 -0.03 -16.12
C ASP A 191 -11.41 -1.25 -15.88
N LYS A 192 -10.82 -2.44 -15.77
CA LYS A 192 -11.56 -3.68 -15.55
C LYS A 192 -12.06 -3.85 -14.13
N VAL A 193 -11.23 -3.50 -13.13
CA VAL A 193 -11.52 -3.80 -11.71
C VAL A 193 -12.04 -2.58 -10.93
N GLY A 194 -11.82 -1.36 -11.44
CA GLY A 194 -12.19 -0.10 -10.78
C GLY A 194 -11.25 0.29 -9.64
N ALA A 195 -11.40 1.53 -9.15
CA ALA A 195 -10.48 2.15 -8.18
C ALA A 195 -10.37 1.37 -6.86
N GLU A 196 -11.49 0.92 -6.32
CA GLU A 196 -11.52 0.23 -5.02
C GLU A 196 -10.72 -1.09 -5.05
N THR A 197 -10.92 -1.93 -6.06
CA THR A 197 -10.14 -3.17 -6.20
C THR A 197 -8.70 -2.87 -6.56
N PHE A 198 -8.47 -1.92 -7.46
CA PHE A 198 -7.13 -1.57 -7.89
C PHE A 198 -6.24 -1.18 -6.70
N SER A 199 -6.76 -0.42 -5.73
CA SER A 199 -6.01 -0.02 -4.53
C SER A 199 -5.53 -1.21 -3.66
N LYS A 200 -6.09 -2.39 -3.86
CA LYS A 200 -5.76 -3.63 -3.12
C LYS A 200 -4.78 -4.54 -3.87
N LEU A 201 -4.32 -4.15 -5.08
CA LEU A 201 -3.48 -4.99 -5.94
C LEU A 201 -1.96 -4.84 -5.70
N SER A 202 -1.52 -4.19 -4.62
CA SER A 202 -0.08 -4.01 -4.35
C SER A 202 0.69 -5.34 -4.31
N ASN A 203 0.09 -6.41 -3.81
CA ASN A 203 0.67 -7.75 -3.73
C ASN A 203 0.26 -8.69 -4.88
N PHE A 204 -0.54 -8.20 -5.84
CA PHE A 204 -0.97 -8.99 -6.99
C PHE A 204 0.24 -9.51 -7.77
N LYS A 205 0.28 -10.83 -8.03
CA LYS A 205 1.39 -11.50 -8.73
C LYS A 205 1.49 -11.09 -10.20
N TYR A 206 2.63 -11.34 -10.81
CA TYR A 206 2.82 -11.17 -12.25
C TYR A 206 2.35 -12.39 -13.03
N PHE A 207 1.48 -12.15 -14.01
CA PHE A 207 0.99 -13.16 -14.95
C PHE A 207 1.22 -12.65 -16.38
N SER A 208 2.10 -13.32 -17.13
CA SER A 208 2.46 -12.90 -18.49
C SER A 208 1.28 -12.95 -19.47
N SER A 209 0.26 -13.74 -19.18
CA SER A 209 -0.97 -13.88 -19.98
C SER A 209 -2.05 -12.82 -19.67
N LEU A 210 -1.87 -12.00 -18.62
CA LEU A 210 -2.91 -11.06 -18.20
C LEU A 210 -3.25 -10.02 -19.28
N SER A 211 -2.25 -9.50 -19.99
CA SER A 211 -2.47 -8.54 -21.09
C SER A 211 -3.39 -9.12 -22.17
N GLU A 212 -3.11 -10.35 -22.62
CA GLU A 212 -3.94 -11.06 -23.61
C GLU A 212 -5.35 -11.34 -23.07
N MET A 213 -5.47 -11.68 -21.77
CA MET A 213 -6.77 -11.89 -21.15
C MET A 213 -7.63 -10.62 -21.10
N LEU A 214 -7.01 -9.47 -20.77
CA LEU A 214 -7.72 -8.18 -20.69
C LEU A 214 -8.24 -7.71 -22.06
N GLU A 215 -7.64 -8.12 -23.17
CA GLU A 215 -8.10 -7.82 -24.52
C GLU A 215 -9.31 -8.67 -24.94
N ASP A 216 -9.55 -9.83 -24.30
CA ASP A 216 -10.69 -10.70 -24.62
C ASP A 216 -11.98 -10.13 -24.03
N SER A 217 -12.97 -9.92 -24.90
CA SER A 217 -14.27 -9.36 -24.50
C SER A 217 -15.07 -10.26 -23.55
N SER A 218 -14.75 -11.55 -23.50
CA SER A 218 -15.38 -12.55 -22.63
C SER A 218 -14.66 -12.69 -21.29
N PHE A 219 -13.53 -12.00 -21.11
CA PHE A 219 -12.76 -12.06 -19.88
C PHE A 219 -13.55 -11.53 -18.69
N ASN A 220 -13.58 -12.33 -17.62
CA ASN A 220 -14.18 -11.97 -16.33
C ASN A 220 -13.13 -12.06 -15.22
N PHE A 221 -12.81 -10.93 -14.59
CA PHE A 221 -11.81 -10.88 -13.53
C PHE A 221 -12.12 -11.80 -12.35
N SER A 222 -13.40 -12.04 -12.05
CA SER A 222 -13.81 -13.01 -11.01
C SER A 222 -13.33 -14.43 -11.28
N LEU A 223 -13.04 -14.77 -12.54
CA LEU A 223 -12.60 -16.10 -12.97
C LEU A 223 -11.09 -16.17 -13.24
N LEU A 224 -10.36 -15.06 -13.01
CA LEU A 224 -8.93 -14.95 -13.39
C LEU A 224 -8.09 -16.11 -12.83
N ALA A 225 -8.19 -16.39 -11.53
CA ALA A 225 -7.45 -17.50 -10.93
C ALA A 225 -7.73 -18.82 -11.63
N ARG A 226 -9.01 -19.10 -11.93
CA ARG A 226 -9.43 -20.35 -12.61
C ARG A 226 -8.91 -20.44 -14.04
N TYR A 227 -8.89 -19.32 -14.79
CA TYR A 227 -8.28 -19.29 -16.12
C TYR A 227 -6.81 -19.66 -16.06
N LEU A 228 -6.08 -19.07 -15.14
CA LEU A 228 -4.64 -19.29 -14.96
C LEU A 228 -4.36 -20.73 -14.48
N MET A 229 -5.07 -21.19 -13.46
CA MET A 229 -4.97 -22.57 -12.96
C MET A 229 -5.27 -23.60 -14.06
N TYR A 230 -6.30 -23.36 -14.88
CA TYR A 230 -6.66 -24.24 -15.99
C TYR A 230 -5.58 -24.21 -17.09
N MET A 231 -4.97 -23.06 -17.35
CA MET A 231 -3.84 -22.97 -18.29
C MET A 231 -2.64 -23.75 -17.79
N ASP A 232 -2.31 -23.64 -16.51
CA ASP A 232 -1.18 -24.34 -15.90
C ASP A 232 -1.39 -25.87 -15.90
N ASP A 233 -2.60 -26.33 -15.62
CA ASP A 233 -2.92 -27.76 -15.58
C ASP A 233 -3.00 -28.37 -16.98
N GLN A 234 -3.66 -27.70 -17.92
CA GLN A 234 -3.97 -28.26 -19.25
C GLN A 234 -3.00 -27.82 -20.35
N GLY A 235 -2.13 -26.84 -20.10
CA GLY A 235 -1.19 -26.33 -21.11
C GLY A 235 -1.86 -25.66 -22.31
N VAL A 236 -3.00 -25.01 -22.12
CA VAL A 236 -3.83 -24.43 -23.18
C VAL A 236 -3.61 -22.92 -23.33
N SER A 237 -4.10 -22.35 -24.45
CA SER A 237 -4.04 -20.89 -24.70
C SER A 237 -5.06 -20.13 -23.85
N VAL A 238 -4.85 -18.80 -23.72
CA VAL A 238 -5.75 -17.86 -23.06
C VAL A 238 -7.19 -18.00 -23.54
N GLY A 239 -7.42 -17.90 -24.86
CA GLY A 239 -8.77 -18.01 -25.43
C GLY A 239 -9.44 -19.35 -25.13
N SER A 240 -8.67 -20.45 -25.09
CA SER A 240 -9.18 -21.77 -24.71
C SER A 240 -9.57 -21.81 -23.24
N ALA A 241 -8.74 -21.26 -22.36
CA ALA A 241 -9.03 -21.20 -20.92
C ALA A 241 -10.27 -20.35 -20.63
N ILE A 242 -10.37 -19.16 -21.22
CA ILE A 242 -11.54 -18.28 -21.08
C ILE A 242 -12.82 -19.00 -21.55
N TYR A 243 -12.78 -19.66 -22.72
CA TYR A 243 -13.92 -20.38 -23.26
C TYR A 243 -14.37 -21.51 -22.32
N HIS A 244 -13.44 -22.37 -21.90
CA HIS A 244 -13.78 -23.55 -21.08
C HIS A 244 -14.26 -23.15 -19.69
N VAL A 245 -13.55 -22.28 -19.01
CA VAL A 245 -13.89 -21.86 -17.64
C VAL A 245 -15.20 -21.05 -17.62
N SER A 246 -15.43 -20.18 -18.62
CA SER A 246 -16.66 -19.39 -18.69
C SER A 246 -17.88 -20.22 -19.10
N SER A 247 -17.69 -21.35 -19.80
CA SER A 247 -18.77 -22.21 -20.28
C SER A 247 -19.16 -23.30 -19.28
N ASN A 248 -18.29 -23.62 -18.34
CA ASN A 248 -18.44 -24.71 -17.39
C ASN A 248 -18.37 -24.17 -15.96
N ASP A 249 -19.46 -23.58 -15.48
CA ASP A 249 -19.58 -23.16 -14.07
C ASP A 249 -19.67 -24.37 -13.11
N ASP A 250 -19.89 -25.57 -13.65
CA ASP A 250 -20.02 -26.83 -12.93
C ASP A 250 -18.74 -27.68 -13.04
N PHE A 251 -17.63 -27.21 -12.48
CA PHE A 251 -16.42 -28.02 -12.39
C PHE A 251 -16.58 -29.14 -11.37
N ILE A 252 -16.46 -30.38 -11.89
CA ILE A 252 -16.35 -31.66 -11.17
C ILE A 252 -16.95 -31.65 -9.76
N GLU A 253 -18.20 -32.03 -9.65
CA GLU A 253 -18.92 -32.11 -8.37
C GLU A 253 -18.27 -33.05 -7.36
N ASP A 254 -17.50 -34.04 -7.85
CA ASP A 254 -16.96 -35.14 -7.02
C ASP A 254 -15.49 -35.43 -7.41
N PRO A 255 -14.51 -34.59 -6.98
CA PRO A 255 -13.11 -34.84 -7.25
C PRO A 255 -12.60 -36.03 -6.43
N ASP A 256 -11.48 -36.63 -6.84
CA ASP A 256 -10.73 -37.55 -5.97
C ASP A 256 -10.06 -36.75 -4.83
N PHE A 257 -10.73 -36.66 -3.70
CA PHE A 257 -10.26 -35.89 -2.53
C PHE A 257 -8.91 -36.38 -1.98
N SER A 258 -8.55 -37.64 -2.21
CA SER A 258 -7.27 -38.19 -1.78
C SER A 258 -6.11 -37.67 -2.60
N SER A 259 -6.34 -37.32 -3.88
CA SER A 259 -5.32 -36.80 -4.78
C SER A 259 -4.79 -35.42 -4.37
N PHE A 260 -5.55 -34.65 -3.60
CA PHE A 260 -5.08 -33.37 -3.06
C PHE A 260 -3.89 -33.53 -2.09
N TYR A 261 -3.64 -34.71 -1.57
CA TYR A 261 -2.48 -35.01 -0.72
C TYR A 261 -1.26 -35.57 -1.47
N ASP A 262 -1.29 -35.63 -2.79
CA ASP A 262 -0.19 -36.20 -3.59
C ASP A 262 1.07 -35.34 -3.60
N ASN A 263 0.91 -34.01 -3.51
CA ASN A 263 2.00 -33.03 -3.52
C ASN A 263 1.88 -32.10 -2.32
N ILE A 264 2.55 -32.47 -1.21
CA ILE A 264 2.43 -31.74 0.06
C ILE A 264 3.57 -30.72 0.18
N ASN A 265 3.19 -29.46 0.44
CA ASN A 265 4.09 -28.38 0.82
C ASN A 265 4.06 -28.15 2.34
N GLU A 266 5.21 -27.89 2.95
CA GLU A 266 5.26 -27.43 4.33
C GLU A 266 5.12 -25.91 4.38
N VAL A 267 4.15 -25.45 5.16
CA VAL A 267 3.85 -24.03 5.34
C VAL A 267 4.59 -23.50 6.56
N THR A 268 5.30 -22.40 6.36
CA THR A 268 6.01 -21.66 7.43
C THR A 268 5.46 -20.25 7.63
N ASP A 269 4.56 -19.81 6.75
CA ASP A 269 3.86 -18.54 6.88
C ASP A 269 2.92 -18.57 8.09
N THR A 270 2.77 -17.41 8.74
CA THR A 270 1.89 -17.19 9.89
C THR A 270 0.93 -16.02 9.67
N SER A 271 0.79 -15.56 8.43
CA SER A 271 -0.13 -14.49 8.05
C SER A 271 -1.59 -14.90 8.27
N LEU A 272 -2.48 -13.91 8.29
CA LEU A 272 -3.92 -14.17 8.37
C LEU A 272 -4.44 -14.91 7.12
N THR A 273 -3.75 -14.79 6.00
CA THR A 273 -4.11 -15.39 4.70
C THR A 273 -3.44 -16.73 4.45
N VAL A 274 -2.60 -17.21 5.37
CA VAL A 274 -1.90 -18.48 5.19
C VAL A 274 -2.83 -19.58 4.70
N LEU A 275 -2.50 -20.19 3.56
CA LEU A 275 -3.28 -21.29 3.00
C LEU A 275 -2.84 -22.61 3.63
N VAL A 276 -3.69 -23.16 4.47
CA VAL A 276 -3.56 -24.51 5.03
C VAL A 276 -4.69 -25.37 4.48
N ASN A 277 -4.35 -26.42 3.77
CA ASN A 277 -5.31 -27.33 3.15
C ASN A 277 -4.65 -28.71 2.89
N LYS A 278 -5.28 -29.56 2.11
CA LYS A 278 -4.78 -30.91 1.83
C LYS A 278 -3.41 -30.94 1.16
N SER A 279 -3.05 -29.89 0.39
CA SER A 279 -1.72 -29.76 -0.26
C SER A 279 -0.71 -28.97 0.55
N ASN A 280 -1.16 -28.19 1.54
CA ASN A 280 -0.31 -27.32 2.34
C ASN A 280 -0.49 -27.63 3.81
N LYS A 281 0.58 -28.12 4.47
CA LYS A 281 0.51 -28.54 5.87
C LYS A 281 1.36 -27.69 6.80
N LEU A 282 0.89 -27.52 8.02
CA LEU A 282 1.65 -26.98 9.15
C LEU A 282 2.51 -28.07 9.80
N SER A 283 3.61 -27.65 10.43
CA SER A 283 4.40 -28.52 11.28
C SER A 283 3.57 -29.10 12.43
N GLU A 284 3.90 -30.33 12.87
CA GLU A 284 3.28 -30.96 14.05
C GLU A 284 3.40 -30.11 15.32
N ASN A 285 4.49 -29.35 15.44
CA ASN A 285 4.78 -28.52 16.59
C ASN A 285 4.27 -27.08 16.46
N TYR A 286 3.56 -26.76 15.39
CA TYR A 286 3.06 -25.40 15.20
C TYR A 286 1.91 -25.10 16.16
N VAL A 287 2.07 -24.04 16.94
CA VAL A 287 1.06 -23.45 17.83
C VAL A 287 1.10 -21.93 17.64
N PRO A 288 -0.01 -21.27 17.36
CA PRO A 288 -0.05 -19.80 17.27
C PRO A 288 0.33 -19.13 18.59
N ASP A 289 1.13 -18.05 18.53
CA ASP A 289 1.65 -17.34 19.72
C ASP A 289 0.58 -16.57 20.50
N ASN A 290 -0.53 -16.20 19.85
CA ASN A 290 -1.55 -15.27 20.36
C ASN A 290 -2.91 -15.94 20.58
N LEU A 291 -2.93 -17.24 20.93
CA LEU A 291 -4.16 -17.94 21.28
C LEU A 291 -4.75 -17.43 22.59
N GLU A 292 -6.01 -17.06 22.56
CA GLU A 292 -6.79 -16.67 23.73
C GLU A 292 -8.05 -17.54 23.86
N GLU A 293 -8.56 -17.67 25.08
CA GLU A 293 -9.81 -18.40 25.33
C GLU A 293 -11.01 -17.55 24.93
N VAL A 294 -11.92 -18.10 24.12
CA VAL A 294 -13.18 -17.46 23.74
C VAL A 294 -14.06 -17.36 24.99
N SER A 295 -14.65 -16.18 25.24
CA SER A 295 -15.55 -15.95 26.39
C SER A 295 -16.75 -16.92 26.36
N ALA A 296 -17.17 -17.38 27.55
CA ALA A 296 -18.24 -18.36 27.72
C ALA A 296 -19.57 -17.99 27.08
N ASP A 297 -19.84 -16.69 26.89
CA ASP A 297 -21.07 -16.21 26.26
C ASP A 297 -21.09 -16.42 24.72
N TYR A 298 -19.93 -16.72 24.12
CA TYR A 298 -19.72 -16.82 22.67
C TYR A 298 -19.25 -18.20 22.21
N ARG A 299 -19.26 -19.21 23.07
CA ARG A 299 -18.84 -20.57 22.76
C ARG A 299 -19.80 -21.62 23.30
N ASN A 300 -19.82 -22.78 22.64
CA ASN A 300 -20.60 -23.92 23.10
C ASN A 300 -19.84 -24.73 24.20
N SER A 301 -18.55 -24.90 24.01
CA SER A 301 -17.60 -25.53 24.96
C SER A 301 -16.33 -24.70 25.05
N MET A 302 -15.34 -25.11 25.85
CA MET A 302 -14.07 -24.39 25.94
C MET A 302 -13.36 -24.40 24.59
N GLN A 303 -13.13 -23.23 24.03
CA GLN A 303 -12.50 -23.00 22.72
C GLN A 303 -11.48 -21.87 22.80
N SER A 304 -10.43 -21.95 22.01
CA SER A 304 -9.44 -20.88 21.85
C SER A 304 -9.29 -20.51 20.37
N LEU A 305 -8.93 -19.27 20.10
CA LEU A 305 -8.64 -18.73 18.76
C LEU A 305 -7.53 -17.69 18.88
N GLN A 306 -6.98 -17.26 17.77
CA GLN A 306 -6.16 -16.05 17.74
C GLN A 306 -6.99 -14.84 18.18
N LYS A 307 -6.37 -13.93 18.92
CA LYS A 307 -7.04 -12.76 19.51
C LYS A 307 -7.87 -11.96 18.50
N GLU A 308 -7.31 -11.65 17.36
CA GLU A 308 -7.99 -10.84 16.32
C GLU A 308 -9.25 -11.55 15.78
N ALA A 309 -9.17 -12.87 15.60
CA ALA A 309 -10.32 -13.67 15.20
C ALA A 309 -11.42 -13.67 16.29
N ILE A 310 -11.06 -13.71 17.57
CA ILE A 310 -12.01 -13.61 18.69
C ILE A 310 -12.73 -12.26 18.67
N GLU A 311 -11.98 -11.16 18.58
CA GLU A 311 -12.53 -9.81 18.60
C GLU A 311 -13.53 -9.60 17.44
N ALA A 312 -13.17 -10.05 16.25
CA ALA A 312 -14.04 -10.03 15.08
C ALA A 312 -15.29 -10.91 15.26
N PHE A 313 -15.13 -12.13 15.79
CA PHE A 313 -16.23 -13.05 16.02
C PHE A 313 -17.24 -12.52 17.04
N ILE A 314 -16.76 -11.96 18.16
CA ILE A 314 -17.64 -11.38 19.20
C ILE A 314 -18.55 -10.31 18.59
N LYS A 315 -17.95 -9.38 17.81
CA LYS A 315 -18.71 -8.34 17.13
C LYS A 315 -19.73 -8.92 16.14
N MET A 316 -19.30 -9.88 15.32
CA MET A 316 -20.18 -10.58 14.35
C MET A 316 -21.35 -11.28 15.06
N SER A 317 -21.09 -11.98 16.18
CA SER A 317 -22.12 -12.68 16.96
C SER A 317 -23.12 -11.72 17.59
N ASP A 318 -22.67 -10.57 18.09
CA ASP A 318 -23.55 -9.55 18.68
C ASP A 318 -24.41 -8.87 17.61
N ASP A 319 -23.87 -8.54 16.46
CA ASP A 319 -24.60 -7.92 15.35
C ASP A 319 -25.60 -8.90 14.73
N CYS A 320 -25.23 -10.20 14.59
CA CYS A 320 -26.16 -11.25 14.18
C CYS A 320 -27.33 -11.37 15.19
N TYR A 321 -27.02 -11.37 16.50
CA TYR A 321 -28.06 -11.41 17.52
C TYR A 321 -28.99 -10.20 17.45
N ALA A 322 -28.45 -9.02 17.21
CA ALA A 322 -29.24 -7.79 17.05
C ALA A 322 -30.13 -7.84 15.81
N ALA A 323 -29.66 -8.44 14.72
CA ALA A 323 -30.37 -8.51 13.44
C ALA A 323 -31.48 -9.57 13.43
N VAL A 324 -31.20 -10.78 13.89
CA VAL A 324 -32.11 -11.94 13.74
C VAL A 324 -32.57 -12.57 15.06
N ASP A 325 -32.20 -11.99 16.21
CA ASP A 325 -32.50 -12.50 17.57
C ASP A 325 -32.02 -13.96 17.77
N ARG A 326 -30.89 -14.30 17.15
CA ARG A 326 -30.24 -15.61 17.24
C ARG A 326 -28.73 -15.43 17.35
N ARG A 327 -28.18 -15.93 18.47
CA ARG A 327 -26.75 -15.85 18.76
C ARG A 327 -26.02 -17.02 18.12
N ILE A 328 -24.96 -16.70 17.41
CA ILE A 328 -23.98 -17.69 16.94
C ILE A 328 -22.91 -17.90 18.01
N LEU A 329 -22.44 -19.13 18.12
CA LEU A 329 -21.41 -19.56 19.07
C LEU A 329 -20.30 -20.29 18.33
N VAL A 330 -19.07 -20.15 18.82
CA VAL A 330 -17.96 -21.02 18.41
C VAL A 330 -18.24 -22.43 18.93
N TYR A 331 -18.41 -23.37 18.01
CA TYR A 331 -18.54 -24.79 18.32
C TYR A 331 -17.17 -25.47 18.41
N SER A 332 -16.28 -25.20 17.43
CA SER A 332 -14.90 -25.67 17.38
C SER A 332 -13.99 -24.50 16.96
N GLY A 333 -12.89 -24.31 17.67
CA GLY A 333 -11.84 -23.33 17.39
C GLY A 333 -10.50 -24.01 17.11
N TYR A 334 -9.43 -23.54 17.78
CA TYR A 334 -8.12 -24.14 17.67
C TYR A 334 -8.12 -25.63 18.02
N ARG A 335 -7.48 -26.44 17.17
CA ARG A 335 -7.15 -27.83 17.43
C ARG A 335 -5.65 -28.07 17.20
N SER A 336 -4.97 -28.71 18.15
CA SER A 336 -3.57 -29.12 17.96
C SER A 336 -3.46 -30.23 16.91
N TYR A 337 -2.24 -30.46 16.45
CA TYR A 337 -1.95 -31.55 15.51
C TYR A 337 -2.47 -32.90 16.03
N GLU A 338 -2.19 -33.24 17.30
CA GLU A 338 -2.61 -34.50 17.92
C GLU A 338 -4.12 -34.57 18.11
N ALA A 339 -4.79 -33.44 18.38
CA ALA A 339 -6.24 -33.42 18.49
C ALA A 339 -6.90 -33.68 17.14
N GLU A 340 -6.35 -33.10 16.05
CA GLU A 340 -6.82 -33.35 14.69
C GLU A 340 -6.56 -34.79 14.26
N GLU A 341 -5.38 -35.36 14.58
CA GLU A 341 -5.05 -36.75 14.29
C GLU A 341 -6.03 -37.71 14.94
N SER A 342 -6.36 -37.46 16.22
CA SER A 342 -7.34 -38.26 16.94
C SER A 342 -8.72 -38.17 16.31
N LEU A 343 -9.18 -36.96 15.98
CA LEU A 343 -10.49 -36.74 15.36
C LEU A 343 -10.60 -37.40 13.99
N TYR A 344 -9.58 -37.25 13.16
CA TYR A 344 -9.54 -37.86 11.83
C TYR A 344 -9.58 -39.41 11.91
N ASN A 345 -8.81 -40.02 12.85
CA ASN A 345 -8.82 -41.45 13.10
C ASN A 345 -10.17 -41.95 13.62
N ASP A 346 -10.88 -41.16 14.43
CA ASP A 346 -12.22 -41.47 14.89
C ASP A 346 -13.22 -41.50 13.72
N TYR A 347 -13.10 -40.57 12.74
CA TYR A 347 -13.90 -40.59 11.52
C TYR A 347 -13.60 -41.82 10.64
N ILE A 348 -12.32 -42.18 10.49
CA ILE A 348 -11.92 -43.39 9.77
C ILE A 348 -12.54 -44.63 10.45
N ALA A 349 -12.47 -44.75 11.78
CA ALA A 349 -13.05 -45.85 12.53
C ALA A 349 -14.58 -45.90 12.38
N ALA A 350 -15.24 -44.74 12.36
CA ALA A 350 -16.68 -44.63 12.20
C ALA A 350 -17.18 -44.98 10.76
N SER A 351 -16.34 -44.82 9.72
CA SER A 351 -16.66 -45.17 8.35
C SER A 351 -16.95 -46.67 8.14
N GLY A 352 -16.39 -47.48 9.02
CA GLY A 352 -16.64 -48.93 9.10
C GLY A 352 -15.87 -49.81 8.10
N ASP A 353 -15.30 -49.23 7.07
CA ASP A 353 -14.47 -49.89 6.06
C ASP A 353 -12.99 -49.43 6.08
N GLY A 354 -12.68 -48.40 6.87
CA GLY A 354 -11.33 -47.83 6.96
C GLY A 354 -10.92 -47.04 5.71
N ASP A 355 -11.89 -46.70 4.82
CA ASP A 355 -11.63 -45.96 3.61
C ASP A 355 -11.47 -44.47 3.88
N SER A 356 -10.22 -43.98 3.81
CA SER A 356 -9.90 -42.58 4.03
C SER A 356 -10.47 -41.63 2.94
N SER A 357 -10.72 -42.16 1.71
CA SER A 357 -11.20 -41.30 0.62
C SER A 357 -12.54 -40.63 0.91
N LYS A 358 -13.41 -41.33 1.65
CA LYS A 358 -14.69 -40.78 2.10
C LYS A 358 -14.53 -39.73 3.17
N VAL A 359 -13.57 -39.94 4.09
CA VAL A 359 -13.29 -38.98 5.20
C VAL A 359 -12.62 -37.75 4.64
N ASP A 360 -11.70 -37.90 3.69
CA ASP A 360 -10.99 -36.79 3.03
C ASP A 360 -11.94 -35.79 2.34
N SER A 361 -13.18 -36.14 2.04
CA SER A 361 -14.14 -35.21 1.44
C SER A 361 -14.70 -34.15 2.40
N PHE A 362 -14.59 -34.35 3.71
CA PHE A 362 -15.18 -33.46 4.72
C PHE A 362 -14.29 -33.24 5.96
N ALA A 363 -13.17 -33.94 6.11
CA ALA A 363 -12.24 -33.79 7.21
C ALA A 363 -10.80 -33.71 6.70
N ASP A 364 -9.93 -33.09 7.47
CA ASP A 364 -8.52 -32.93 7.15
C ASP A 364 -7.64 -33.86 7.98
N ARG A 365 -6.55 -34.30 7.37
CA ARG A 365 -5.49 -35.04 8.09
C ARG A 365 -4.72 -34.07 8.98
N ALA A 366 -4.09 -34.59 10.05
CA ALA A 366 -3.30 -33.78 10.97
C ALA A 366 -2.23 -32.95 10.24
N GLY A 367 -2.13 -31.68 10.61
CA GLY A 367 -1.30 -30.68 9.96
C GLY A 367 -1.95 -29.98 8.77
N HIS A 368 -3.00 -30.53 8.21
CA HIS A 368 -3.71 -30.00 7.02
C HIS A 368 -4.99 -29.22 7.37
N SER A 369 -5.35 -29.18 8.64
CA SER A 369 -6.55 -28.48 9.14
C SER A 369 -6.26 -27.03 9.47
N GLU A 370 -7.10 -26.12 8.96
CA GLU A 370 -7.05 -24.70 9.29
C GLU A 370 -7.30 -24.43 10.79
N HIS A 371 -7.93 -25.35 11.52
CA HIS A 371 -8.12 -25.22 12.96
C HIS A 371 -6.79 -25.13 13.72
N GLN A 372 -5.70 -25.71 13.19
CA GLN A 372 -4.38 -25.58 13.81
C GLN A 372 -3.82 -24.15 13.71
N THR A 373 -4.32 -23.33 12.79
CA THR A 373 -3.94 -21.89 12.72
C THR A 373 -4.56 -21.05 13.84
N GLY A 374 -5.64 -21.52 14.49
CA GLY A 374 -6.43 -20.70 15.41
C GLY A 374 -7.22 -19.57 14.71
N LEU A 375 -7.34 -19.61 13.38
CA LEU A 375 -8.09 -18.64 12.56
C LEU A 375 -9.40 -19.22 12.00
N ALA A 376 -9.59 -20.54 12.06
CA ALA A 376 -10.81 -21.20 11.60
C ALA A 376 -11.75 -21.50 12.77
N ILE A 377 -13.05 -21.41 12.48
CA ILE A 377 -14.13 -21.73 13.41
C ILE A 377 -15.18 -22.60 12.75
N ASP A 378 -15.65 -23.60 13.49
CA ASP A 378 -16.98 -24.15 13.24
C ASP A 378 -17.98 -23.44 14.14
N VAL A 379 -19.11 -23.06 13.60
CA VAL A 379 -20.14 -22.31 14.32
C VAL A 379 -21.43 -23.12 14.49
N CYS A 380 -22.20 -22.79 15.52
CA CYS A 380 -23.56 -23.25 15.67
C CYS A 380 -24.47 -22.10 16.11
N GLN A 381 -25.74 -22.21 15.84
CA GLN A 381 -26.73 -21.35 16.48
C GLN A 381 -26.97 -21.88 17.91
N LYS A 382 -27.12 -20.99 18.89
CA LYS A 382 -27.39 -21.38 20.28
C LYS A 382 -28.59 -22.32 20.35
N SER A 383 -28.41 -23.49 20.97
CA SER A 383 -29.39 -24.59 21.12
C SER A 383 -29.61 -25.46 19.89
N TYR A 384 -28.81 -25.31 18.84
CA TYR A 384 -28.81 -26.18 17.66
C TYR A 384 -27.47 -26.88 17.50
N SER A 385 -27.48 -28.02 16.80
CA SER A 385 -26.24 -28.68 16.36
C SER A 385 -25.57 -27.90 15.23
N TYR A 386 -24.25 -27.95 15.10
CA TYR A 386 -23.54 -27.35 13.98
C TYR A 386 -23.96 -27.98 12.63
N ASN A 387 -24.34 -29.25 12.60
CA ASN A 387 -24.84 -29.96 11.41
C ASN A 387 -26.22 -29.46 10.91
N GLU A 388 -26.92 -28.70 11.73
CA GLU A 388 -28.24 -28.10 11.40
C GLU A 388 -28.10 -26.59 11.14
N PHE A 389 -26.84 -26.09 10.98
CA PHE A 389 -26.60 -24.67 10.90
C PHE A 389 -27.15 -24.04 9.63
N ASP A 390 -27.13 -24.73 8.51
CA ASP A 390 -27.69 -24.31 7.21
C ASP A 390 -29.23 -24.14 7.24
N GLU A 391 -29.90 -24.71 8.22
CA GLU A 391 -31.36 -24.54 8.44
C GLU A 391 -31.68 -23.34 9.35
N CYS A 392 -30.65 -22.66 9.88
CA CYS A 392 -30.82 -21.59 10.85
C CYS A 392 -30.85 -20.19 10.22
N LEU A 393 -31.66 -19.27 10.77
CA LEU A 393 -31.67 -17.87 10.35
C LEU A 393 -30.30 -17.17 10.48
N SER A 394 -29.49 -17.60 11.43
CA SER A 394 -28.13 -17.09 11.61
C SER A 394 -27.18 -17.53 10.51
N SER A 395 -27.45 -18.64 9.83
CA SER A 395 -26.65 -19.08 8.67
C SER A 395 -26.83 -18.13 7.48
N ASP A 396 -28.08 -17.80 7.14
CA ASP A 396 -28.38 -16.84 6.06
C ASP A 396 -27.70 -15.50 6.33
N TRP A 397 -27.83 -15.02 7.58
CA TRP A 397 -27.20 -13.77 7.97
C TRP A 397 -25.67 -13.83 7.89
N MET A 398 -25.04 -14.90 8.36
CA MET A 398 -23.58 -15.07 8.27
C MET A 398 -23.12 -15.13 6.82
N TYR A 399 -23.82 -15.85 5.95
CA TYR A 399 -23.49 -15.92 4.54
C TYR A 399 -23.47 -14.53 3.87
N GLU A 400 -24.38 -13.65 4.26
CA GLU A 400 -24.50 -12.29 3.73
C GLU A 400 -23.51 -11.28 4.35
N HIS A 401 -23.03 -11.51 5.59
CA HIS A 401 -22.36 -10.48 6.39
C HIS A 401 -20.96 -10.87 6.93
N CYS A 402 -20.57 -12.15 6.94
CA CYS A 402 -19.32 -12.58 7.61
C CYS A 402 -18.08 -11.82 7.09
N TYR A 403 -18.04 -11.46 5.81
CA TYR A 403 -16.93 -10.75 5.20
C TYR A 403 -16.72 -9.35 5.78
N GLU A 404 -17.76 -8.69 6.31
CA GLU A 404 -17.68 -7.39 6.96
C GLU A 404 -16.85 -7.43 8.26
N TYR A 405 -16.71 -8.64 8.82
CA TYR A 405 -15.95 -8.93 10.04
C TYR A 405 -14.62 -9.66 9.75
N GLY A 406 -14.26 -9.83 8.47
CA GLY A 406 -13.02 -10.50 8.08
C GLY A 406 -13.09 -12.02 8.03
N TYR A 407 -14.29 -12.60 8.11
CA TYR A 407 -14.52 -14.03 7.92
C TYR A 407 -14.99 -14.36 6.51
N ILE A 408 -14.64 -15.53 6.02
CA ILE A 408 -15.15 -16.09 4.77
C ILE A 408 -15.83 -17.43 5.03
N LEU A 409 -16.87 -17.76 4.25
CA LEU A 409 -17.36 -19.12 4.15
C LEU A 409 -16.30 -19.95 3.41
N ARG A 410 -15.64 -20.86 4.11
CA ARG A 410 -14.39 -21.48 3.62
C ARG A 410 -14.62 -22.48 2.51
N TYR A 411 -15.70 -23.24 2.59
CA TYR A 411 -16.02 -24.32 1.65
C TYR A 411 -17.39 -24.08 1.00
N PRO A 412 -17.48 -23.14 0.05
CA PRO A 412 -18.73 -22.82 -0.63
C PRO A 412 -19.14 -23.94 -1.59
N SER A 413 -20.42 -24.00 -1.91
CA SER A 413 -20.96 -24.96 -2.88
C SER A 413 -20.29 -24.83 -4.25
N SER A 414 -20.19 -25.93 -4.99
CA SER A 414 -19.60 -25.99 -6.34
C SER A 414 -18.13 -25.57 -6.40
N ARG A 415 -17.37 -25.72 -5.30
CA ARG A 415 -15.93 -25.38 -5.23
C ARG A 415 -15.07 -26.53 -4.68
N ALA A 416 -15.64 -27.75 -4.54
CA ALA A 416 -14.92 -28.90 -4.00
C ALA A 416 -13.64 -29.23 -4.80
N PHE A 417 -13.65 -28.99 -6.10
CA PHE A 417 -12.49 -29.20 -6.98
C PHE A 417 -11.31 -28.25 -6.72
N LEU A 418 -11.55 -27.12 -6.05
CA LEU A 418 -10.50 -26.15 -5.62
C LEU A 418 -10.13 -26.37 -4.16
N THR A 419 -11.13 -26.48 -3.30
CA THR A 419 -10.93 -26.49 -1.85
C THR A 419 -10.59 -27.88 -1.29
N GLY A 420 -10.86 -28.95 -2.04
CA GLY A 420 -10.76 -30.32 -1.55
C GLY A 420 -11.80 -30.70 -0.48
N HIS A 421 -12.88 -29.92 -0.35
CA HIS A 421 -13.97 -30.16 0.59
C HIS A 421 -15.33 -30.03 -0.06
N TYR A 422 -16.30 -30.85 0.36
CA TYR A 422 -17.69 -30.57 0.07
C TYR A 422 -18.16 -29.29 0.77
N PHE A 423 -19.29 -28.76 0.30
CA PHE A 423 -19.95 -27.63 0.93
C PHE A 423 -20.12 -27.84 2.43
N THR A 424 -19.70 -26.82 3.21
CA THR A 424 -19.78 -26.85 4.67
C THR A 424 -20.30 -25.50 5.18
N SER A 425 -21.57 -25.46 5.58
CA SER A 425 -22.28 -24.21 5.96
C SER A 425 -21.77 -23.58 7.26
N TYR A 426 -21.11 -24.34 8.10
CA TYR A 426 -20.72 -23.94 9.45
C TYR A 426 -19.23 -23.63 9.61
N HIS A 427 -18.38 -23.91 8.62
CA HIS A 427 -16.93 -23.67 8.71
C HIS A 427 -16.56 -22.35 8.08
N TYR A 428 -16.01 -21.44 8.91
CA TYR A 428 -15.59 -20.08 8.52
C TYR A 428 -14.13 -19.88 8.85
N ARG A 429 -13.44 -19.11 7.99
CA ARG A 429 -12.03 -18.75 8.14
C ARG A 429 -11.87 -17.24 8.26
N TYR A 430 -11.15 -16.79 9.30
CA TYR A 430 -10.73 -15.40 9.44
C TYR A 430 -9.51 -15.12 8.56
N VAL A 431 -9.60 -14.11 7.71
CA VAL A 431 -8.55 -13.68 6.78
C VAL A 431 -8.31 -12.16 6.83
N GLY A 432 -8.99 -11.45 7.75
CA GLY A 432 -9.01 -10.00 7.79
C GLY A 432 -10.03 -9.37 6.85
N VAL A 433 -10.50 -8.17 7.20
CA VAL A 433 -11.66 -7.52 6.55
C VAL A 433 -11.42 -7.24 5.07
N GLU A 434 -10.24 -6.72 4.71
CA GLU A 434 -9.97 -6.32 3.33
C GLU A 434 -9.88 -7.52 2.38
N VAL A 435 -9.27 -8.62 2.83
CA VAL A 435 -9.19 -9.86 2.05
C VAL A 435 -10.57 -10.52 1.96
N ALA A 436 -11.32 -10.58 3.06
CA ALA A 436 -12.66 -11.16 3.07
C ALA A 436 -13.63 -10.41 2.13
N LYS A 437 -13.56 -9.08 2.09
CA LYS A 437 -14.33 -8.26 1.12
C LYS A 437 -13.97 -8.57 -0.32
N LEU A 438 -12.68 -8.74 -0.62
CA LEU A 438 -12.21 -9.04 -1.97
C LEU A 438 -12.69 -10.43 -2.40
N ILE A 439 -12.53 -11.43 -1.52
CA ILE A 439 -13.01 -12.80 -1.72
C ILE A 439 -14.53 -12.81 -1.96
N GLN A 440 -15.30 -12.10 -1.13
CA GLN A 440 -16.76 -12.00 -1.30
C GLN A 440 -17.15 -11.31 -2.61
N GLN A 441 -16.49 -10.20 -2.95
CA GLN A 441 -16.81 -9.40 -4.15
C GLN A 441 -16.63 -10.20 -5.43
N TYR A 442 -15.59 -11.04 -5.51
CA TYR A 442 -15.26 -11.84 -6.69
C TYR A 442 -15.70 -13.29 -6.60
N ASN A 443 -16.35 -13.66 -5.49
CA ASN A 443 -16.77 -15.04 -5.21
C ASN A 443 -15.61 -16.03 -5.35
N TRP A 444 -14.45 -15.68 -4.80
CA TRP A 444 -13.25 -16.50 -4.75
C TRP A 444 -13.28 -17.47 -3.58
N THR A 445 -12.46 -18.51 -3.66
CA THR A 445 -12.02 -19.29 -2.51
C THR A 445 -10.70 -18.73 -1.99
N LEU A 446 -10.24 -19.21 -0.82
CA LEU A 446 -8.92 -18.83 -0.30
C LEU A 446 -7.80 -19.33 -1.22
N GLU A 447 -7.97 -20.48 -1.88
CA GLU A 447 -7.04 -20.99 -2.89
C GLU A 447 -6.90 -20.06 -4.10
N GLU A 448 -8.03 -19.49 -4.58
CA GLU A 448 -8.00 -18.53 -5.70
C GLU A 448 -7.31 -17.21 -5.30
N TYR A 449 -7.54 -16.75 -4.08
CA TYR A 449 -6.87 -15.58 -3.54
C TYR A 449 -5.35 -15.82 -3.42
N ASP A 450 -4.94 -16.89 -2.75
CA ASP A 450 -3.54 -17.29 -2.57
C ASP A 450 -2.81 -17.41 -3.93
N TYR A 451 -3.46 -18.04 -4.92
CA TYR A 451 -2.89 -18.17 -6.25
C TYR A 451 -2.59 -16.82 -6.91
N LEU A 452 -3.42 -15.80 -6.67
CA LEU A 452 -3.28 -14.47 -7.27
C LEU A 452 -2.34 -13.53 -6.49
N PHE A 453 -2.17 -13.72 -5.17
CA PHE A 453 -1.49 -12.74 -4.31
C PHE A 453 -0.30 -13.31 -3.51
N ASP A 454 -0.29 -14.55 -3.14
CA ASP A 454 0.78 -15.21 -2.37
C ASP A 454 1.55 -16.25 -3.24
#